data_69c0de7141a26a6a4b890429c0174b6d
#
_entry.id   69c0de7141a26a6a4b890429c0174b6d
#
_cell.length_a   1.000
_cell.length_b   1.000
_cell.length_c   1.000
_cell.angle_alpha   90.00
_cell.angle_beta   90.00
_cell.angle_gamma   90.00
#
_symmetry.space_group_name_H-M   'P 1'
#
loop_
_entity.id
_entity.type
_entity.pdbx_description
1 polymer ?
#
loop_
_entity_poly.entity_id
_entity_poly.type
_entity_poly.pdbx_seq_one_letter_code
_entity_poly.pdbx_strand_id
1 'polypeptide(L)'
;MELTGFWPPLPIIIRNLADLPMPDHYDFDAAIVHRNRVYEIALRHLTGSHLQQLASAMQEQFPALIYLMFHFFDYYSRPAPALPSGFLGGSAPRLRFLSLHSIPFPARPKLLLTATDLVHLDLWNIPHSGYISPEAIVTGLAVLANLNSLIVGFQSPLSRPGRESRRKPATRTVLSALTRFEFHGVSVYLEDLVARIDAPLLDSISITFFHQLIFDIPQLAKFMRRATRFQALNEAHVNFDYSSVQVGYLPPTRTVTVDGKSGLRISCKELDWQLSSVAQVFTPFLSSIYRVEHLYIYEPEYFSSQWQDDIESTQWQELFHPFIAVKNLYVSKTFAQSIAPALQEIVVERATEVLPVLESLFLEERQSSGPIQESIKQFVAERQLLGHPVVISHWNR
;
A
#
# COMPACT_ATOMS: atom_id res chain seq x y z
N MET A 1 53.37 14.16 8.41
CA MET A 1 53.61 12.71 8.33
C MET A 1 52.23 12.08 8.24
N GLU A 2 51.75 11.82 7.01
CA GLU A 2 50.42 11.31 6.80
C GLU A 2 50.36 9.83 7.19
N LEU A 3 49.62 9.52 8.25
CA LEU A 3 49.38 8.15 8.70
C LEU A 3 48.39 7.35 7.81
N THR A 4 48.06 7.86 6.65
CA THR A 4 47.05 7.27 5.74
C THR A 4 47.52 6.03 4.96
N GLY A 5 48.76 5.63 5.08
CA GLY A 5 49.35 4.53 4.29
C GLY A 5 49.28 3.12 4.90
N PHE A 6 48.88 2.97 6.18
CA PHE A 6 49.00 1.69 6.90
C PHE A 6 47.74 0.92 7.18
N TRP A 7 46.55 1.54 6.97
CA TRP A 7 45.29 0.83 7.18
C TRP A 7 44.78 0.23 5.87
N PRO A 8 44.32 -1.04 5.89
CA PRO A 8 43.62 -1.57 4.73
C PRO A 8 42.47 -0.63 4.37
N PRO A 9 42.13 -0.47 3.09
CA PRO A 9 41.08 0.45 2.66
C PRO A 9 39.73 -0.05 3.13
N LEU A 10 39.37 0.30 4.38
CA LEU A 10 38.08 -0.04 4.95
C LEU A 10 36.94 0.67 4.21
N PRO A 11 35.78 0.04 4.10
CA PRO A 11 34.59 0.69 3.54
C PRO A 11 34.18 1.91 4.36
N ILE A 12 33.73 2.95 3.70
CA ILE A 12 33.21 4.17 4.31
C ILE A 12 31.69 4.07 4.40
N ILE A 13 31.18 4.28 5.61
CA ILE A 13 29.75 4.30 5.91
C ILE A 13 29.41 5.70 6.40
N ILE A 14 28.48 6.37 5.73
CA ILE A 14 27.99 7.71 6.06
C ILE A 14 26.55 7.56 6.55
N ARG A 15 26.28 7.79 7.81
CA ARG A 15 24.95 7.70 8.39
C ARG A 15 24.58 8.91 9.22
N ASN A 16 23.39 9.44 8.98
CA ASN A 16 22.67 10.29 9.92
C ASN A 16 21.21 9.82 9.95
N LEU A 17 20.87 9.04 10.96
CA LEU A 17 19.53 8.46 11.18
C LEU A 17 18.82 9.14 12.34
N ALA A 18 19.40 10.20 12.94
CA ALA A 18 18.78 10.95 14.02
C ALA A 18 17.50 11.64 13.53
N ASP A 19 16.51 11.75 14.41
CA ASP A 19 15.25 12.44 14.13
C ASP A 19 15.37 13.99 14.25
N LEU A 20 16.59 14.49 14.38
CA LEU A 20 16.92 15.91 14.43
C LEU A 20 17.41 16.40 13.07
N PRO A 21 17.17 17.68 12.73
CA PRO A 21 17.72 18.28 11.53
C PRO A 21 19.23 18.11 11.47
N MET A 22 19.71 17.82 10.27
CA MET A 22 21.16 17.76 10.05
C MET A 22 21.77 19.15 10.20
N PRO A 23 22.93 19.29 10.86
CA PRO A 23 23.63 20.58 10.96
C PRO A 23 24.00 21.13 9.56
N ASP A 24 23.80 22.43 9.33
CA ASP A 24 24.03 23.06 8.02
C ASP A 24 25.49 22.98 7.52
N HIS A 25 26.43 22.70 8.42
CA HIS A 25 27.89 22.62 8.14
C HIS A 25 28.42 21.17 8.12
N TYR A 26 27.54 20.21 7.82
CA TYR A 26 28.01 18.84 7.66
C TYR A 26 28.90 18.72 6.42
N ASP A 27 30.17 18.36 6.61
CA ASP A 27 31.15 18.25 5.53
C ASP A 27 31.06 16.90 4.84
N PHE A 28 30.27 16.84 3.76
CA PHE A 28 30.20 15.66 2.91
C PHE A 28 31.43 15.51 2.00
N ASP A 29 32.12 16.59 1.71
CA ASP A 29 33.20 16.61 0.70
C ASP A 29 34.37 15.74 1.15
N ALA A 30 34.73 15.76 2.43
CA ALA A 30 35.78 14.93 2.98
C ALA A 30 35.54 13.42 2.78
N ALA A 31 34.28 12.97 2.90
CA ALA A 31 33.92 11.57 2.71
C ALA A 31 33.82 11.21 1.20
N ILE A 32 33.32 12.14 0.36
CA ILE A 32 33.09 11.93 -1.08
C ILE A 32 34.41 11.88 -1.88
N VAL A 33 35.47 12.54 -1.40
CA VAL A 33 36.82 12.41 -2.00
C VAL A 33 37.25 10.94 -2.13
N HIS A 34 36.81 10.09 -1.21
CA HIS A 34 37.09 8.65 -1.22
C HIS A 34 35.96 7.80 -1.79
N ARG A 35 35.21 8.27 -2.79
CA ARG A 35 34.03 7.64 -3.39
C ARG A 35 34.19 6.15 -3.75
N ASN A 36 35.41 5.72 -4.11
CA ASN A 36 35.72 4.33 -4.41
C ASN A 36 35.58 3.39 -3.21
N ARG A 37 35.52 3.95 -1.98
CA ARG A 37 35.40 3.23 -0.71
C ARG A 37 34.05 3.45 -0.06
N VAL A 38 33.25 4.39 -0.54
CA VAL A 38 31.92 4.66 0.01
C VAL A 38 31.00 3.49 -0.31
N TYR A 39 30.60 2.79 0.74
CA TYR A 39 29.78 1.58 0.67
C TYR A 39 28.31 1.86 0.98
N GLU A 40 28.06 2.79 1.90
CA GLU A 40 26.74 3.15 2.36
C GLU A 40 26.62 4.65 2.60
N ILE A 41 25.49 5.21 2.16
CA ILE A 41 25.05 6.57 2.51
C ILE A 41 23.59 6.49 2.98
N ALA A 42 23.33 6.84 4.23
CA ALA A 42 22.00 6.83 4.83
C ALA A 42 21.75 8.14 5.60
N LEU A 43 21.00 9.04 4.99
CA LEU A 43 20.80 10.41 5.50
C LEU A 43 19.31 10.74 5.60
N ARG A 44 18.88 11.08 6.82
CA ARG A 44 17.54 11.57 7.11
C ARG A 44 17.55 13.07 7.39
N HIS A 45 16.37 13.69 7.27
CA HIS A 45 16.14 15.11 7.54
C HIS A 45 17.06 16.05 6.73
N LEU A 46 17.29 15.67 5.47
CA LEU A 46 18.01 16.52 4.53
C LEU A 46 17.20 17.78 4.21
N THR A 47 17.83 18.94 4.26
CA THR A 47 17.28 20.21 3.78
C THR A 47 17.57 20.40 2.28
N GLY A 48 16.98 21.44 1.67
CA GLY A 48 17.26 21.77 0.26
C GLY A 48 18.72 22.08 -0.01
N SER A 49 19.43 22.75 0.91
CA SER A 49 20.87 23.02 0.80
C SER A 49 21.71 21.77 0.85
N HIS A 50 21.42 20.86 1.80
CA HIS A 50 22.11 19.57 1.90
C HIS A 50 21.93 18.72 0.64
N LEU A 51 20.69 18.66 0.13
CA LEU A 51 20.42 17.86 -1.08
C LEU A 51 21.11 18.46 -2.31
N GLN A 52 21.16 19.80 -2.45
CA GLN A 52 21.90 20.45 -3.53
C GLN A 52 23.41 20.17 -3.46
N GLN A 53 24.00 20.26 -2.26
CA GLN A 53 25.41 19.97 -2.05
C GLN A 53 25.73 18.51 -2.41
N LEU A 54 24.94 17.54 -1.87
CA LEU A 54 25.08 16.12 -2.19
C LEU A 54 24.90 15.85 -3.69
N ALA A 55 23.87 16.41 -4.31
CA ALA A 55 23.60 16.22 -5.72
C ALA A 55 24.74 16.77 -6.61
N SER A 56 25.40 17.86 -6.18
CA SER A 56 26.55 18.45 -6.87
C SER A 56 27.80 17.59 -6.69
N ALA A 57 28.05 17.08 -5.49
CA ALA A 57 29.22 16.28 -5.16
C ALA A 57 29.15 14.84 -5.72
N MET A 58 27.93 14.31 -5.90
CA MET A 58 27.69 12.93 -6.35
C MET A 58 27.44 12.82 -7.87
N GLN A 59 28.11 13.64 -8.68
CA GLN A 59 28.03 13.58 -10.16
C GLN A 59 28.90 12.48 -10.76
N GLU A 60 29.84 11.95 -9.99
CA GLU A 60 30.73 10.89 -10.43
C GLU A 60 30.30 9.52 -9.91
N GLN A 61 30.88 8.46 -10.46
CA GLN A 61 30.52 7.08 -10.08
C GLN A 61 30.99 6.73 -8.66
N PHE A 62 30.17 5.96 -7.95
CA PHE A 62 30.44 5.36 -6.65
C PHE A 62 30.48 3.83 -6.79
N PRO A 63 31.59 3.26 -7.27
CA PRO A 63 31.65 1.85 -7.69
C PRO A 63 31.48 0.85 -6.54
N ALA A 64 31.70 1.26 -5.28
CA ALA A 64 31.53 0.42 -4.11
C ALA A 64 30.17 0.58 -3.43
N LEU A 65 29.34 1.53 -3.87
CA LEU A 65 28.08 1.87 -3.21
C LEU A 65 27.05 0.74 -3.34
N ILE A 66 26.58 0.25 -2.21
CA ILE A 66 25.57 -0.81 -2.10
C ILE A 66 24.27 -0.29 -1.53
N TYR A 67 24.32 0.69 -0.64
CA TYR A 67 23.17 1.21 0.07
C TYR A 67 23.11 2.74 -0.04
N LEU A 68 21.97 3.24 -0.53
CA LEU A 68 21.70 4.68 -0.63
C LEU A 68 20.29 4.98 -0.10
N MET A 69 20.19 5.81 0.93
CA MET A 69 18.96 6.31 1.48
C MET A 69 19.02 7.81 1.71
N PHE A 70 18.12 8.54 1.10
CA PHE A 70 17.93 9.97 1.30
C PHE A 70 16.49 10.27 1.69
N HIS A 71 16.31 10.92 2.84
CA HIS A 71 15.06 11.44 3.33
C HIS A 71 15.11 12.95 3.34
N PHE A 72 14.36 13.58 2.44
CA PHE A 72 14.20 15.03 2.43
C PHE A 72 13.07 15.43 3.38
N PHE A 73 13.35 16.42 4.19
CA PHE A 73 12.38 17.03 5.09
C PHE A 73 12.58 18.55 5.12
N ASP A 74 11.53 19.29 4.79
CA ASP A 74 11.55 20.75 4.87
C ASP A 74 10.41 21.23 5.76
N TYR A 75 10.78 21.89 6.88
CA TYR A 75 9.83 22.53 7.79
C TYR A 75 8.99 23.62 7.12
N TYR A 76 9.49 24.22 6.03
CA TYR A 76 8.84 25.32 5.31
C TYR A 76 8.04 24.86 4.10
N SER A 77 7.85 23.55 3.93
CA SER A 77 7.12 22.95 2.79
C SER A 77 7.65 23.37 1.41
N ARG A 78 8.94 23.68 1.31
CA ARG A 78 9.58 23.96 0.01
C ARG A 78 9.78 22.65 -0.76
N PRO A 79 9.60 22.66 -2.08
CA PRO A 79 9.85 21.49 -2.88
C PRO A 79 11.33 21.13 -2.85
N ALA A 80 11.63 19.83 -2.73
CA ALA A 80 12.98 19.31 -2.84
C ALA A 80 13.58 19.64 -4.23
N PRO A 81 14.86 19.99 -4.31
CA PRO A 81 15.57 20.08 -5.57
C PRO A 81 15.62 18.71 -6.26
N ALA A 82 15.47 18.69 -7.58
CA ALA A 82 15.54 17.45 -8.34
C ALA A 82 16.97 16.91 -8.39
N LEU A 83 17.12 15.60 -8.30
CA LEU A 83 18.39 14.95 -8.55
C LEU A 83 18.82 15.15 -10.03
N PRO A 84 20.07 15.50 -10.30
CA PRO A 84 20.54 15.68 -11.68
C PRO A 84 20.57 14.35 -12.45
N SER A 85 20.48 14.42 -13.77
CA SER A 85 20.55 13.23 -14.64
C SER A 85 21.87 12.47 -14.56
N GLY A 86 22.95 13.14 -14.13
CA GLY A 86 24.27 12.57 -13.89
C GLY A 86 24.50 12.06 -12.46
N PHE A 87 23.49 12.05 -11.62
CA PHE A 87 23.61 11.55 -10.26
C PHE A 87 24.20 10.14 -10.20
N LEU A 88 25.22 9.93 -9.34
CA LEU A 88 26.08 8.73 -9.28
C LEU A 88 26.80 8.41 -10.61
N GLY A 89 27.13 9.43 -11.41
CA GLY A 89 27.66 9.23 -12.77
C GLY A 89 26.66 8.57 -13.72
N GLY A 90 25.37 8.54 -13.37
CA GLY A 90 24.32 7.84 -14.12
C GLY A 90 24.41 6.31 -14.03
N SER A 91 25.26 5.76 -13.14
CA SER A 91 25.51 4.32 -13.05
C SER A 91 25.87 3.87 -11.63
N ALA A 92 25.17 2.86 -11.11
CA ALA A 92 25.45 2.25 -9.82
C ALA A 92 25.19 0.72 -9.84
N PRO A 93 26.03 -0.06 -10.55
CA PRO A 93 25.77 -1.47 -10.83
C PRO A 93 25.72 -2.35 -9.55
N ARG A 94 26.43 -1.98 -8.49
CA ARG A 94 26.47 -2.71 -7.23
C ARG A 94 25.42 -2.26 -6.22
N LEU A 95 24.59 -1.25 -6.55
CA LEU A 95 23.59 -0.73 -5.66
C LEU A 95 22.50 -1.81 -5.41
N ARG A 96 22.30 -2.19 -4.16
CA ARG A 96 21.31 -3.17 -3.74
C ARG A 96 20.09 -2.55 -3.05
N PHE A 97 20.27 -1.40 -2.44
CA PHE A 97 19.23 -0.68 -1.74
C PHE A 97 19.21 0.79 -2.18
N LEU A 98 18.08 1.24 -2.71
CA LEU A 98 17.83 2.64 -3.07
C LEU A 98 16.52 3.07 -2.43
N SER A 99 16.58 4.09 -1.56
CA SER A 99 15.42 4.71 -0.95
C SER A 99 15.51 6.23 -1.07
N LEU A 100 14.51 6.84 -1.70
CA LEU A 100 14.41 8.28 -1.89
C LEU A 100 13.02 8.74 -1.43
N HIS A 101 12.98 9.47 -0.32
CA HIS A 101 11.74 9.99 0.26
C HIS A 101 11.60 11.49 0.04
N SER A 102 10.46 11.92 -0.51
CA SER A 102 10.13 13.33 -0.81
C SER A 102 11.09 14.00 -1.79
N ILE A 103 11.83 13.24 -2.58
CA ILE A 103 12.84 13.73 -3.52
C ILE A 103 12.35 13.48 -4.95
N PRO A 104 12.32 14.51 -5.82
CA PRO A 104 12.03 14.32 -7.23
C PRO A 104 13.08 13.41 -7.90
N PHE A 105 12.64 12.29 -8.42
CA PHE A 105 13.49 11.39 -9.18
C PHE A 105 13.45 11.77 -10.66
N PRO A 106 14.55 11.65 -11.42
CA PRO A 106 14.55 12.00 -12.83
C PRO A 106 13.53 11.20 -13.64
N ALA A 107 12.77 11.86 -14.51
CA ALA A 107 11.72 11.23 -15.33
C ALA A 107 12.23 10.09 -16.24
N ARG A 108 13.53 10.10 -16.56
CA ARG A 108 14.22 9.03 -17.29
C ARG A 108 15.35 8.51 -16.41
N PRO A 109 15.10 7.55 -15.55
CA PRO A 109 16.05 7.10 -14.53
C PRO A 109 17.13 6.21 -15.14
N LYS A 110 18.16 6.81 -15.75
CA LYS A 110 19.34 6.07 -16.27
C LYS A 110 19.96 5.20 -15.19
N LEU A 111 19.93 5.67 -13.94
CA LEU A 111 20.44 4.95 -12.78
C LEU A 111 19.77 3.57 -12.64
N LEU A 112 18.46 3.47 -12.81
CA LEU A 112 17.76 2.18 -12.70
C LEU A 112 18.15 1.21 -13.82
N LEU A 113 18.49 1.71 -14.99
CA LEU A 113 18.93 0.87 -16.11
C LEU A 113 20.29 0.20 -15.88
N THR A 114 21.07 0.69 -14.92
CA THR A 114 22.42 0.21 -14.63
C THR A 114 22.56 -0.43 -13.25
N ALA A 115 21.58 -0.26 -12.37
CA ALA A 115 21.57 -0.81 -11.01
C ALA A 115 21.08 -2.27 -10.99
N THR A 116 21.72 -3.14 -11.77
CA THR A 116 21.26 -4.54 -12.00
C THR A 116 21.23 -5.41 -10.74
N ASP A 117 22.00 -5.06 -9.71
CA ASP A 117 22.03 -5.78 -8.43
C ASP A 117 20.96 -5.30 -7.43
N LEU A 118 20.07 -4.38 -7.86
CA LEU A 118 19.10 -3.77 -6.97
C LEU A 118 18.09 -4.80 -6.44
N VAL A 119 17.98 -4.87 -5.11
CA VAL A 119 17.09 -5.75 -4.37
C VAL A 119 15.90 -4.99 -3.79
N HIS A 120 16.12 -3.75 -3.40
CA HIS A 120 15.10 -2.89 -2.79
C HIS A 120 15.07 -1.53 -3.48
N LEU A 121 13.91 -1.16 -4.01
CA LEU A 121 13.63 0.15 -4.59
C LEU A 121 12.46 0.79 -3.85
N ASP A 122 12.73 1.92 -3.20
CA ASP A 122 11.76 2.69 -2.45
C ASP A 122 11.78 4.16 -2.92
N LEU A 123 10.74 4.54 -3.64
CA LEU A 123 10.47 5.89 -4.11
C LEU A 123 9.20 6.38 -3.41
N TRP A 124 9.35 6.97 -2.24
CA TRP A 124 8.23 7.35 -1.38
C TRP A 124 7.97 8.84 -1.36
N ASN A 125 6.68 9.20 -1.31
CA ASN A 125 6.23 10.59 -1.24
C ASN A 125 6.78 11.44 -2.40
N ILE A 126 6.80 10.86 -3.60
CA ILE A 126 7.33 11.50 -4.83
C ILE A 126 6.54 12.78 -5.07
N PRO A 127 7.20 13.96 -5.09
CA PRO A 127 6.53 15.23 -5.40
C PRO A 127 6.13 15.28 -6.87
N HIS A 128 5.16 16.13 -7.21
CA HIS A 128 4.66 16.25 -8.59
C HIS A 128 5.76 16.57 -9.62
N SER A 129 6.76 17.36 -9.24
CA SER A 129 7.93 17.67 -10.09
C SER A 129 8.79 16.45 -10.43
N GLY A 130 8.69 15.38 -9.64
CA GLY A 130 9.39 14.11 -9.85
C GLY A 130 8.51 13.01 -10.44
N TYR A 131 7.38 13.38 -11.08
CA TYR A 131 6.50 12.39 -11.69
C TYR A 131 7.23 11.54 -12.71
N ILE A 132 7.10 10.21 -12.54
CA ILE A 132 7.65 9.20 -13.45
C ILE A 132 6.47 8.47 -14.06
N SER A 133 6.41 8.34 -15.38
CA SER A 133 5.34 7.59 -16.01
C SER A 133 5.44 6.09 -15.72
N PRO A 134 4.30 5.35 -15.74
CA PRO A 134 4.32 3.89 -15.60
C PRO A 134 5.26 3.19 -16.59
N GLU A 135 5.33 3.66 -17.84
CA GLU A 135 6.23 3.13 -18.85
C GLU A 135 7.70 3.33 -18.47
N ALA A 136 8.05 4.52 -17.97
CA ALA A 136 9.42 4.84 -17.59
C ALA A 136 9.87 3.99 -16.40
N ILE A 137 9.01 3.79 -15.41
CA ILE A 137 9.27 2.88 -14.28
C ILE A 137 9.47 1.45 -14.80
N VAL A 138 8.53 0.92 -15.59
CA VAL A 138 8.61 -0.46 -16.10
C VAL A 138 9.86 -0.68 -16.94
N THR A 139 10.27 0.30 -17.74
CA THR A 139 11.53 0.24 -18.48
C THR A 139 12.72 0.08 -17.54
N GLY A 140 12.75 0.81 -16.43
CA GLY A 140 13.80 0.63 -15.41
C GLY A 140 13.71 -0.73 -14.71
N LEU A 141 12.51 -1.18 -14.38
CA LEU A 141 12.29 -2.47 -13.70
C LEU A 141 12.68 -3.68 -14.54
N ALA A 142 12.64 -3.56 -15.88
CA ALA A 142 12.91 -4.67 -16.80
C ALA A 142 14.32 -5.27 -16.67
N VAL A 143 15.27 -4.51 -16.16
CA VAL A 143 16.67 -4.95 -15.96
C VAL A 143 16.97 -5.40 -14.53
N LEU A 144 16.02 -5.25 -13.59
CA LEU A 144 16.20 -5.49 -12.16
C LEU A 144 15.75 -6.91 -11.78
N ALA A 145 16.49 -7.92 -12.26
CA ALA A 145 16.12 -9.33 -12.06
C ALA A 145 16.09 -9.75 -10.58
N ASN A 146 16.84 -9.07 -9.70
CA ASN A 146 16.97 -9.39 -8.29
C ASN A 146 16.02 -8.56 -7.40
N LEU A 147 15.14 -7.72 -7.99
CA LEU A 147 14.29 -6.83 -7.22
C LEU A 147 13.27 -7.63 -6.40
N ASN A 148 13.43 -7.59 -5.09
CA ASN A 148 12.59 -8.28 -4.12
C ASN A 148 11.48 -7.37 -3.56
N SER A 149 11.78 -6.08 -3.37
CA SER A 149 10.86 -5.11 -2.79
C SER A 149 10.76 -3.87 -3.67
N LEU A 150 9.54 -3.50 -4.04
CA LEU A 150 9.22 -2.31 -4.82
C LEU A 150 8.21 -1.46 -4.05
N ILE A 151 8.58 -0.21 -3.75
CA ILE A 151 7.74 0.79 -3.13
C ILE A 151 7.68 2.00 -4.05
N VAL A 152 6.46 2.43 -4.41
CA VAL A 152 6.22 3.61 -5.25
C VAL A 152 5.07 4.40 -4.64
N GLY A 153 5.36 5.60 -4.12
CA GLY A 153 4.35 6.44 -3.49
C GLY A 153 4.44 7.90 -3.98
N PHE A 154 3.31 8.49 -4.31
CA PHE A 154 3.19 9.90 -4.72
C PHE A 154 2.72 10.76 -3.57
N GLN A 155 3.13 12.02 -3.56
CA GLN A 155 2.75 13.01 -2.55
C GLN A 155 1.30 13.48 -2.69
N SER A 156 0.78 13.51 -3.93
CA SER A 156 -0.53 14.08 -4.21
C SER A 156 -1.21 13.41 -5.40
N PRO A 157 -2.56 13.51 -5.51
CA PRO A 157 -3.34 12.97 -6.62
C PRO A 157 -3.12 13.71 -7.95
N LEU A 158 -2.38 14.82 -7.97
CA LEU A 158 -2.06 15.57 -9.20
C LEU A 158 -1.11 14.78 -10.13
N SER A 159 -0.35 13.84 -9.58
CA SER A 159 0.54 12.96 -10.34
C SER A 159 -0.27 11.91 -11.10
N ARG A 160 -0.85 12.30 -12.24
CA ARG A 160 -1.68 11.42 -13.07
C ARG A 160 -1.00 11.11 -14.41
N PRO A 161 -1.14 9.87 -14.92
CA PRO A 161 -0.73 9.56 -16.29
C PRO A 161 -1.58 10.36 -17.28
N GLY A 162 -0.96 10.81 -18.36
CA GLY A 162 -1.66 11.43 -19.48
C GLY A 162 -2.67 10.43 -20.10
N ARG A 163 -3.79 10.95 -20.65
CA ARG A 163 -4.83 10.11 -21.28
C ARG A 163 -4.29 9.24 -22.44
N GLU A 164 -3.16 9.62 -23.04
CA GLU A 164 -2.55 8.93 -24.18
C GLU A 164 -1.85 7.61 -23.82
N SER A 165 -1.51 7.42 -22.54
CA SER A 165 -0.73 6.28 -22.04
C SER A 165 -1.49 4.95 -21.97
N ARG A 166 -2.77 4.89 -22.31
CA ARG A 166 -3.66 3.73 -22.13
C ARG A 166 -3.50 2.61 -23.16
N ARG A 167 -2.47 2.61 -24.01
CA ARG A 167 -2.24 1.48 -24.92
C ARG A 167 -1.82 0.26 -24.10
N LYS A 168 -2.62 -0.80 -24.17
CA LYS A 168 -2.25 -2.07 -23.52
C LYS A 168 -0.90 -2.54 -24.03
N PRO A 169 0.07 -2.82 -23.16
CA PRO A 169 1.36 -3.35 -23.61
C PRO A 169 1.17 -4.72 -24.25
N ALA A 170 1.91 -5.00 -25.30
CA ALA A 170 1.92 -6.31 -25.97
C ALA A 170 2.57 -7.38 -25.08
N THR A 171 3.55 -6.99 -24.28
CA THR A 171 4.32 -7.86 -23.38
C THR A 171 4.39 -7.26 -21.97
N ARG A 172 4.52 -8.11 -20.96
CA ARG A 172 4.73 -7.70 -19.57
C ARG A 172 6.17 -7.97 -19.14
N THR A 173 6.68 -7.07 -18.30
CA THR A 173 7.95 -7.29 -17.60
C THR A 173 7.72 -8.24 -16.43
N VAL A 174 8.43 -9.37 -16.41
CA VAL A 174 8.35 -10.35 -15.32
C VAL A 174 9.37 -9.99 -14.25
N LEU A 175 8.88 -9.70 -13.04
CA LEU A 175 9.68 -9.43 -11.85
C LEU A 175 9.73 -10.72 -11.02
N SER A 176 10.59 -11.64 -11.40
CA SER A 176 10.62 -13.00 -10.88
C SER A 176 11.03 -13.11 -9.41
N ALA A 177 11.75 -12.13 -8.88
CA ALA A 177 12.19 -12.09 -7.48
C ALA A 177 11.28 -11.22 -6.59
N LEU A 178 10.29 -10.51 -7.16
CA LEU A 178 9.48 -9.56 -6.40
C LEU A 178 8.52 -10.28 -5.44
N THR A 179 8.73 -10.06 -4.13
CA THR A 179 7.88 -10.61 -3.06
C THR A 179 7.06 -9.54 -2.35
N ARG A 180 7.51 -8.27 -2.34
CA ARG A 180 6.82 -7.15 -1.71
C ARG A 180 6.57 -6.04 -2.72
N PHE A 181 5.30 -5.62 -2.82
CA PHE A 181 4.90 -4.46 -3.62
C PHE A 181 4.07 -3.49 -2.77
N GLU A 182 4.50 -2.23 -2.72
CA GLU A 182 3.78 -1.17 -2.03
C GLU A 182 3.54 0.00 -2.97
N PHE A 183 2.30 0.51 -2.96
CA PHE A 183 1.89 1.63 -3.80
C PHE A 183 1.07 2.64 -3.00
N HIS A 184 1.34 3.93 -3.23
CA HIS A 184 0.53 5.03 -2.71
C HIS A 184 0.25 6.05 -3.82
N GLY A 185 -1.03 6.21 -4.21
CA GLY A 185 -1.36 7.09 -5.33
C GLY A 185 -2.79 6.97 -5.84
N VAL A 186 -2.99 7.32 -7.10
CA VAL A 186 -4.28 7.22 -7.79
C VAL A 186 -4.44 5.87 -8.50
N SER A 187 -5.67 5.35 -8.55
CA SER A 187 -5.96 4.05 -9.16
C SER A 187 -5.54 3.96 -10.63
N VAL A 188 -5.73 5.03 -11.40
CA VAL A 188 -5.37 5.08 -12.83
C VAL A 188 -3.89 4.83 -13.09
N TYR A 189 -3.01 5.35 -12.21
CA TYR A 189 -1.57 5.09 -12.32
C TYR A 189 -1.24 3.62 -12.03
N LEU A 190 -1.79 3.10 -10.94
CA LEU A 190 -1.58 1.71 -10.53
C LEU A 190 -2.05 0.74 -11.62
N GLU A 191 -3.24 0.96 -12.17
CA GLU A 191 -3.82 0.15 -13.26
C GLU A 191 -2.89 0.05 -14.46
N ASP A 192 -2.31 1.19 -14.89
CA ASP A 192 -1.37 1.22 -16.00
C ASP A 192 -0.03 0.52 -15.64
N LEU A 193 0.45 0.69 -14.42
CA LEU A 193 1.67 0.01 -13.93
C LEU A 193 1.49 -1.51 -13.89
N VAL A 194 0.45 -2.01 -13.19
CA VAL A 194 0.22 -3.46 -13.01
C VAL A 194 -0.22 -4.18 -14.29
N ALA A 195 -0.73 -3.43 -15.29
CA ALA A 195 -0.99 -3.97 -16.60
C ALA A 195 0.30 -4.37 -17.35
N ARG A 196 1.44 -3.76 -16.98
CA ARG A 196 2.74 -3.89 -17.66
C ARG A 196 3.72 -4.80 -16.93
N ILE A 197 3.44 -5.20 -15.70
CA ILE A 197 4.31 -6.07 -14.90
C ILE A 197 3.62 -7.38 -14.53
N ASP A 198 4.43 -8.36 -14.21
CA ASP A 198 4.02 -9.64 -13.63
C ASP A 198 4.95 -10.01 -12.48
N ALA A 199 4.40 -10.48 -11.35
CA ALA A 199 5.14 -10.82 -10.15
C ALA A 199 4.61 -12.13 -9.54
N PRO A 200 5.00 -13.28 -10.07
CA PRO A 200 4.42 -14.57 -9.68
C PRO A 200 4.72 -14.95 -8.22
N LEU A 201 5.82 -14.49 -7.66
CA LEU A 201 6.24 -14.75 -6.27
C LEU A 201 5.76 -13.70 -5.26
N LEU A 202 4.87 -12.80 -5.67
CA LEU A 202 4.37 -11.74 -4.81
C LEU A 202 3.68 -12.32 -3.57
N ASP A 203 4.18 -11.94 -2.40
CA ASP A 203 3.77 -12.42 -1.09
C ASP A 203 3.06 -11.35 -0.26
N SER A 204 3.49 -10.10 -0.42
CA SER A 204 2.97 -8.95 0.29
C SER A 204 2.61 -7.83 -0.69
N ILE A 205 1.38 -7.34 -0.57
CA ILE A 205 0.92 -6.17 -1.32
C ILE A 205 0.29 -5.16 -0.35
N SER A 206 0.72 -3.91 -0.43
CA SER A 206 0.15 -2.81 0.32
C SER A 206 -0.18 -1.67 -0.65
N ILE A 207 -1.45 -1.33 -0.76
CA ILE A 207 -1.93 -0.29 -1.67
C ILE A 207 -2.69 0.74 -0.87
N THR A 208 -2.27 2.00 -0.96
CA THR A 208 -2.99 3.13 -0.41
C THR A 208 -3.45 4.02 -1.55
N PHE A 209 -4.75 4.12 -1.74
CA PHE A 209 -5.31 5.07 -2.70
C PHE A 209 -5.58 6.42 -2.05
N PHE A 210 -5.28 7.49 -2.77
CA PHE A 210 -5.90 8.78 -2.50
C PHE A 210 -7.41 8.66 -2.71
N HIS A 211 -8.17 9.47 -2.00
CA HIS A 211 -9.62 9.53 -2.19
C HIS A 211 -9.98 9.82 -3.66
N GLN A 212 -10.90 9.04 -4.20
CA GLN A 212 -11.42 9.14 -5.57
C GLN A 212 -12.90 8.75 -5.56
N LEU A 213 -13.68 9.38 -6.44
CA LEU A 213 -15.10 9.07 -6.57
C LEU A 213 -15.36 7.71 -7.26
N ILE A 214 -14.43 7.29 -8.13
CA ILE A 214 -14.58 6.06 -8.92
C ILE A 214 -13.29 5.25 -8.85
N PHE A 215 -13.44 3.97 -8.51
CA PHE A 215 -12.37 2.97 -8.51
C PHE A 215 -12.62 1.93 -9.61
N ASP A 216 -11.96 2.07 -10.75
CA ASP A 216 -11.94 1.08 -11.82
C ASP A 216 -10.56 0.41 -11.83
N ILE A 217 -10.45 -0.81 -11.26
CA ILE A 217 -9.18 -1.50 -11.03
C ILE A 217 -9.12 -2.94 -11.56
N PRO A 218 -9.57 -3.23 -12.78
CA PRO A 218 -9.59 -4.58 -13.33
C PRO A 218 -8.20 -5.16 -13.61
N GLN A 219 -7.19 -4.33 -13.87
CA GLN A 219 -5.82 -4.83 -14.08
C GLN A 219 -5.15 -5.23 -12.76
N LEU A 220 -5.41 -4.48 -11.68
CA LEU A 220 -4.96 -4.85 -10.34
C LEU A 220 -5.56 -6.22 -9.93
N ALA A 221 -6.84 -6.43 -10.15
CA ALA A 221 -7.49 -7.71 -9.90
C ALA A 221 -6.85 -8.85 -10.71
N LYS A 222 -6.51 -8.62 -11.99
CA LYS A 222 -5.79 -9.60 -12.82
C LYS A 222 -4.37 -9.83 -12.34
N PHE A 223 -3.68 -8.78 -11.90
CA PHE A 223 -2.33 -8.85 -11.37
C PHE A 223 -2.29 -9.71 -10.10
N MET A 224 -3.17 -9.47 -9.13
CA MET A 224 -3.25 -10.25 -7.91
C MET A 224 -3.62 -11.73 -8.16
N ARG A 225 -4.53 -12.00 -9.11
CA ARG A 225 -4.87 -13.39 -9.49
C ARG A 225 -3.71 -14.21 -10.04
N ARG A 226 -2.69 -13.58 -10.60
CA ARG A 226 -1.48 -14.27 -11.08
C ARG A 226 -0.51 -14.63 -9.97
N ALA A 227 -0.57 -13.95 -8.82
CA ALA A 227 0.25 -14.28 -7.66
C ALA A 227 -0.41 -15.41 -6.86
N THR A 228 0.30 -16.52 -6.71
CA THR A 228 -0.24 -17.78 -6.14
C THR A 228 -0.75 -17.62 -4.72
N ARG A 229 -0.11 -16.78 -3.90
CA ARG A 229 -0.50 -16.56 -2.50
C ARG A 229 -1.89 -15.96 -2.35
N PHE A 230 -2.31 -15.07 -3.25
CA PHE A 230 -3.62 -14.42 -3.17
C PHE A 230 -4.77 -15.28 -3.70
N GLN A 231 -4.49 -16.49 -4.17
CA GLN A 231 -5.51 -17.43 -4.62
C GLN A 231 -6.10 -18.27 -3.47
N ALA A 232 -5.44 -18.34 -2.32
CA ALA A 232 -5.79 -19.20 -1.20
C ALA A 232 -6.37 -18.45 0.01
N LEU A 233 -6.86 -17.22 -0.21
CA LEU A 233 -7.41 -16.39 0.87
C LEU A 233 -8.81 -16.87 1.24
N ASN A 234 -9.01 -17.22 2.50
CA ASN A 234 -10.31 -17.59 3.05
C ASN A 234 -10.85 -16.55 4.06
N GLU A 235 -10.05 -15.55 4.42
CA GLU A 235 -10.41 -14.50 5.36
C GLU A 235 -10.24 -13.11 4.74
N ALA A 236 -11.20 -12.21 5.01
CA ALA A 236 -11.13 -10.80 4.66
C ALA A 236 -11.43 -9.94 5.89
N HIS A 237 -10.61 -8.93 6.12
CA HIS A 237 -10.73 -7.99 7.22
C HIS A 237 -10.97 -6.59 6.68
N VAL A 238 -12.15 -6.02 6.95
CA VAL A 238 -12.50 -4.64 6.61
C VAL A 238 -12.42 -3.81 7.87
N ASN A 239 -11.42 -2.97 7.95
CA ASN A 239 -11.16 -2.10 9.09
C ASN A 239 -11.44 -0.65 8.72
N PHE A 240 -12.40 -0.04 9.38
CA PHE A 240 -12.79 1.35 9.19
C PHE A 240 -12.09 2.24 10.21
N ASP A 241 -11.32 3.21 9.74
CA ASP A 241 -10.65 4.23 10.54
C ASP A 241 -11.26 5.61 10.23
N TYR A 242 -11.10 6.60 11.10
CA TYR A 242 -11.66 7.95 10.92
C TYR A 242 -11.23 8.65 9.60
N SER A 243 -10.13 8.24 8.99
CA SER A 243 -9.60 8.85 7.77
C SER A 243 -9.38 7.88 6.63
N SER A 244 -9.75 6.61 6.81
CA SER A 244 -9.50 5.60 5.79
C SER A 244 -10.23 4.29 6.09
N VAL A 245 -10.48 3.51 5.06
CA VAL A 245 -10.83 2.11 5.18
C VAL A 245 -9.67 1.24 4.71
N GLN A 246 -9.41 0.17 5.42
CA GLN A 246 -8.39 -0.81 5.07
C GLN A 246 -9.02 -2.19 4.89
N VAL A 247 -8.64 -2.84 3.81
CA VAL A 247 -9.01 -4.23 3.54
C VAL A 247 -7.76 -5.08 3.63
N GLY A 248 -7.70 -5.94 4.62
CA GLY A 248 -6.60 -6.88 4.83
C GLY A 248 -7.01 -8.31 4.49
N TYR A 249 -6.01 -9.12 4.15
CA TYR A 249 -6.18 -10.54 3.84
C TYR A 249 -5.47 -11.47 4.85
N LEU A 250 -4.96 -10.90 5.93
CA LEU A 250 -4.35 -11.62 7.04
C LEU A 250 -4.92 -11.06 8.34
N PRO A 251 -5.14 -11.91 9.36
CA PRO A 251 -5.57 -11.43 10.65
C PRO A 251 -4.55 -10.43 11.20
N PRO A 252 -4.99 -9.36 11.86
CA PRO A 252 -4.10 -8.44 12.52
C PRO A 252 -3.34 -9.19 13.63
N THR A 253 -2.16 -9.70 13.34
CA THR A 253 -1.30 -10.27 14.37
C THR A 253 -0.98 -9.16 15.36
N ARG A 254 -1.12 -9.43 16.67
CA ARG A 254 -0.87 -8.48 17.78
C ARG A 254 0.52 -7.85 17.79
N THR A 255 1.44 -8.32 17.00
CA THR A 255 2.76 -7.73 16.77
C THR A 255 2.68 -6.82 15.55
N VAL A 256 2.42 -5.55 15.79
CA VAL A 256 2.55 -4.47 14.81
C VAL A 256 4.05 -4.32 14.49
N THR A 257 4.54 -5.12 13.57
CA THR A 257 5.70 -4.68 12.81
C THR A 257 5.16 -3.72 11.75
N VAL A 258 5.71 -2.53 11.69
CA VAL A 258 5.34 -1.44 10.78
C VAL A 258 5.30 -1.88 9.30
N ASP A 259 5.85 -3.05 9.00
CA ASP A 259 6.19 -3.55 7.68
C ASP A 259 5.32 -4.69 7.13
N GLY A 260 4.25 -5.13 7.81
CA GLY A 260 3.63 -6.43 7.51
C GLY A 260 2.15 -6.46 7.09
N LYS A 261 1.50 -5.36 6.85
CA LYS A 261 0.06 -5.38 6.48
C LYS A 261 -0.12 -5.51 4.96
N SER A 262 -0.32 -6.74 4.50
CA SER A 262 -0.87 -6.96 3.16
C SER A 262 -2.31 -6.48 3.13
N GLY A 263 -2.62 -5.55 2.26
CA GLY A 263 -3.97 -5.02 2.17
C GLY A 263 -4.10 -3.83 1.23
N LEU A 264 -5.33 -3.36 1.15
CA LEU A 264 -5.77 -2.23 0.37
C LEU A 264 -6.29 -1.16 1.33
N ARG A 265 -5.77 0.05 1.23
CA ARG A 265 -6.19 1.18 2.04
C ARG A 265 -6.74 2.29 1.14
N ILE A 266 -7.87 2.86 1.50
CA ILE A 266 -8.46 4.00 0.82
C ILE A 266 -8.53 5.15 1.82
N SER A 267 -7.88 6.26 1.52
CA SER A 267 -7.93 7.47 2.34
C SER A 267 -9.25 8.19 2.11
N CYS A 268 -10.14 8.18 3.10
CA CYS A 268 -11.45 8.82 3.08
C CYS A 268 -11.92 9.07 4.51
N LYS A 269 -12.53 10.23 4.79
CA LYS A 269 -13.02 10.58 6.15
C LYS A 269 -14.48 10.17 6.37
N GLU A 270 -15.30 10.26 5.34
CA GLU A 270 -16.73 9.99 5.46
C GLU A 270 -17.00 8.49 5.35
N LEU A 271 -17.72 7.92 6.30
CA LEU A 271 -17.95 6.48 6.40
C LEU A 271 -18.76 5.93 5.22
N ASP A 272 -19.78 6.64 4.75
CA ASP A 272 -20.56 6.28 3.56
C ASP A 272 -19.69 6.18 2.31
N TRP A 273 -18.74 7.09 2.14
CA TRP A 273 -17.78 7.05 1.04
C TRP A 273 -16.74 5.93 1.22
N GLN A 274 -16.38 5.59 2.47
CA GLN A 274 -15.53 4.43 2.74
C GLN A 274 -16.23 3.13 2.29
N LEU A 275 -17.49 2.94 2.65
CA LEU A 275 -18.29 1.79 2.26
C LEU A 275 -18.44 1.67 0.75
N SER A 276 -18.88 2.74 0.09
CA SER A 276 -19.04 2.78 -1.36
C SER A 276 -17.70 2.52 -2.10
N SER A 277 -16.60 3.09 -1.61
CA SER A 277 -15.27 2.88 -2.19
C SER A 277 -14.82 1.43 -2.07
N VAL A 278 -15.05 0.80 -0.91
CA VAL A 278 -14.70 -0.61 -0.68
C VAL A 278 -15.53 -1.52 -1.58
N ALA A 279 -16.84 -1.28 -1.71
CA ALA A 279 -17.72 -2.03 -2.60
C ALA A 279 -17.25 -1.95 -4.07
N GLN A 280 -16.88 -0.76 -4.56
CA GLN A 280 -16.32 -0.57 -5.90
C GLN A 280 -14.99 -1.32 -6.09
N VAL A 281 -14.12 -1.29 -5.09
CA VAL A 281 -12.82 -1.97 -5.14
C VAL A 281 -13.01 -3.49 -5.16
N PHE A 282 -13.94 -4.04 -4.38
CA PHE A 282 -14.16 -5.48 -4.32
C PHE A 282 -14.80 -6.05 -5.58
N THR A 283 -15.63 -5.30 -6.26
CA THR A 283 -16.33 -5.78 -7.48
C THR A 283 -15.39 -6.42 -8.53
N PRO A 284 -14.24 -5.83 -8.90
CA PRO A 284 -13.28 -6.48 -9.82
C PRO A 284 -12.61 -7.73 -9.25
N PHE A 285 -12.58 -7.89 -7.92
CA PHE A 285 -11.97 -9.04 -7.25
C PHE A 285 -12.93 -10.21 -7.01
N LEU A 286 -14.18 -10.12 -7.46
CA LEU A 286 -15.22 -11.12 -7.22
C LEU A 286 -14.72 -12.56 -7.38
N SER A 287 -13.95 -12.85 -8.44
CA SER A 287 -13.43 -14.19 -8.68
C SER A 287 -12.37 -14.69 -7.66
N SER A 288 -11.75 -13.80 -6.91
CA SER A 288 -10.81 -14.14 -5.82
C SER A 288 -11.51 -14.18 -4.47
N ILE A 289 -12.53 -13.32 -4.29
CA ILE A 289 -13.35 -13.21 -3.07
C ILE A 289 -14.32 -14.39 -2.93
N TYR A 290 -14.66 -15.10 -4.02
CA TYR A 290 -15.49 -16.31 -3.98
C TYR A 290 -15.03 -17.42 -3.02
N ARG A 291 -13.83 -17.30 -2.45
CA ARG A 291 -13.29 -18.26 -1.49
C ARG A 291 -13.26 -17.73 -0.06
N VAL A 292 -13.62 -16.45 0.15
CA VAL A 292 -13.63 -15.85 1.48
C VAL A 292 -14.81 -16.44 2.25
N GLU A 293 -14.50 -17.25 3.25
CA GLU A 293 -15.49 -17.86 4.14
C GLU A 293 -15.68 -17.07 5.43
N HIS A 294 -14.70 -16.25 5.82
CA HIS A 294 -14.70 -15.44 7.03
C HIS A 294 -14.56 -13.95 6.69
N LEU A 295 -15.56 -13.15 7.03
CA LEU A 295 -15.53 -11.69 6.85
C LEU A 295 -15.58 -11.00 8.21
N TYR A 296 -14.55 -10.17 8.46
CA TYR A 296 -14.43 -9.37 9.68
C TYR A 296 -14.66 -7.90 9.36
N ILE A 297 -15.57 -7.25 10.09
CA ILE A 297 -15.89 -5.82 9.95
C ILE A 297 -15.75 -5.16 11.31
N TYR A 298 -14.80 -4.25 11.42
CA TYR A 298 -14.45 -3.64 12.68
C TYR A 298 -13.77 -2.26 12.54
N GLU A 299 -13.63 -1.55 13.64
CA GLU A 299 -12.88 -0.32 13.82
C GLU A 299 -11.75 -0.50 14.85
N PRO A 300 -10.70 0.35 14.88
CA PRO A 300 -9.70 0.35 15.93
C PRO A 300 -10.32 0.70 17.29
N GLU A 301 -9.89 0.04 18.36
CA GLU A 301 -10.44 0.20 19.73
C GLU A 301 -10.48 1.65 20.24
N TYR A 302 -9.58 2.50 19.73
CA TYR A 302 -9.44 3.90 20.16
C TYR A 302 -10.44 4.88 19.52
N PHE A 303 -11.27 4.44 18.56
CA PHE A 303 -12.08 5.33 17.71
C PHE A 303 -13.59 5.08 17.78
N SER A 304 -14.05 4.21 18.63
CA SER A 304 -15.44 3.70 18.68
C SER A 304 -16.55 4.74 18.91
N SER A 305 -16.22 6.01 19.23
CA SER A 305 -17.23 7.01 19.62
C SER A 305 -17.56 8.07 18.56
N GLN A 306 -16.96 8.06 17.38
CA GLN A 306 -17.09 9.15 16.42
C GLN A 306 -18.01 8.89 15.22
N TRP A 307 -18.47 7.64 15.05
CA TRP A 307 -19.33 7.27 13.94
C TRP A 307 -20.81 7.53 14.32
N GLN A 308 -21.33 8.71 14.00
CA GLN A 308 -22.72 9.09 14.24
C GLN A 308 -23.55 9.19 12.95
N ASP A 309 -22.98 8.82 11.80
CA ASP A 309 -23.66 8.98 10.53
C ASP A 309 -24.75 7.91 10.35
N ASP A 310 -25.93 8.35 9.94
CA ASP A 310 -27.04 7.48 9.50
C ASP A 310 -26.66 6.82 8.17
N ILE A 311 -25.97 5.67 8.26
CA ILE A 311 -25.60 4.89 7.08
C ILE A 311 -26.84 4.18 6.57
N GLU A 312 -27.15 4.36 5.29
CA GLU A 312 -28.24 3.66 4.66
C GLU A 312 -27.96 2.16 4.53
N SER A 313 -28.98 1.35 4.78
CA SER A 313 -28.91 -0.13 4.66
C SER A 313 -28.38 -0.58 3.30
N THR A 314 -28.69 0.17 2.23
CA THR A 314 -28.28 -0.09 0.86
C THR A 314 -26.76 -0.13 0.69
N GLN A 315 -26.01 0.70 1.42
CA GLN A 315 -24.55 0.75 1.35
C GLN A 315 -23.89 -0.49 1.94
N TRP A 316 -24.44 -0.99 3.05
CA TRP A 316 -24.02 -2.28 3.62
C TRP A 316 -24.32 -3.45 2.68
N GLN A 317 -25.49 -3.43 2.03
CA GLN A 317 -25.86 -4.45 1.04
C GLN A 317 -24.89 -4.45 -0.14
N GLU A 318 -24.50 -3.27 -0.65
CA GLU A 318 -23.48 -3.13 -1.70
C GLU A 318 -22.12 -3.69 -1.25
N LEU A 319 -21.72 -3.44 0.00
CA LEU A 319 -20.49 -4.00 0.56
C LEU A 319 -20.54 -5.53 0.63
N PHE A 320 -21.67 -6.12 1.03
CA PHE A 320 -21.82 -7.56 1.19
C PHE A 320 -21.99 -8.32 -0.13
N HIS A 321 -22.51 -7.67 -1.15
CA HIS A 321 -22.84 -8.30 -2.43
C HIS A 321 -21.70 -9.12 -3.06
N PRO A 322 -20.41 -8.70 -2.98
CA PRO A 322 -19.27 -9.50 -3.49
C PRO A 322 -18.99 -10.79 -2.71
N PHE A 323 -19.44 -10.93 -1.47
CA PHE A 323 -19.04 -11.97 -0.53
C PHE A 323 -19.98 -13.17 -0.52
N ILE A 324 -20.17 -13.82 -1.65
CA ILE A 324 -21.15 -14.91 -1.83
C ILE A 324 -20.77 -16.23 -1.14
N ALA A 325 -19.50 -16.43 -0.75
CA ALA A 325 -19.02 -17.64 -0.08
C ALA A 325 -18.86 -17.47 1.43
N VAL A 326 -19.22 -16.29 1.99
CA VAL A 326 -19.05 -16.01 3.40
C VAL A 326 -20.02 -16.86 4.23
N LYS A 327 -19.45 -17.72 5.07
CA LYS A 327 -20.15 -18.55 6.06
C LYS A 327 -20.18 -17.88 7.43
N ASN A 328 -19.14 -17.13 7.77
CA ASN A 328 -18.94 -16.54 9.08
C ASN A 328 -18.74 -15.02 8.94
N LEU A 329 -19.66 -14.24 9.49
CA LEU A 329 -19.58 -12.78 9.53
C LEU A 329 -19.27 -12.31 10.95
N TYR A 330 -18.17 -11.60 11.13
CA TYR A 330 -17.73 -11.03 12.41
C TYR A 330 -17.94 -9.52 12.39
N VAL A 331 -18.72 -8.99 13.31
CA VAL A 331 -19.10 -7.58 13.35
C VAL A 331 -18.75 -6.99 14.71
N SER A 332 -18.05 -5.86 14.69
CA SER A 332 -17.81 -5.11 15.93
C SER A 332 -19.09 -4.50 16.47
N LYS A 333 -19.07 -4.17 17.74
CA LYS A 333 -20.22 -3.58 18.45
C LYS A 333 -20.72 -2.30 17.78
N THR A 334 -19.81 -1.44 17.34
CA THR A 334 -20.15 -0.15 16.73
C THR A 334 -20.95 -0.33 15.45
N PHE A 335 -20.54 -1.26 14.59
CA PHE A 335 -21.22 -1.49 13.31
C PHE A 335 -22.46 -2.42 13.42
N ALA A 336 -22.61 -3.14 14.51
CA ALA A 336 -23.78 -4.00 14.69
C ALA A 336 -25.12 -3.24 14.60
N GLN A 337 -25.15 -1.95 15.02
CA GLN A 337 -26.34 -1.11 14.98
C GLN A 337 -26.77 -0.75 13.55
N SER A 338 -25.82 -0.43 12.70
CA SER A 338 -26.09 -0.03 11.30
C SER A 338 -26.21 -1.25 10.36
N ILE A 339 -25.53 -2.36 10.68
CA ILE A 339 -25.60 -3.60 9.90
C ILE A 339 -26.88 -4.39 10.16
N ALA A 340 -27.42 -4.38 11.37
CA ALA A 340 -28.60 -5.16 11.72
C ALA A 340 -29.85 -4.85 10.85
N PRO A 341 -30.20 -3.57 10.58
CA PRO A 341 -31.28 -3.24 9.66
C PRO A 341 -30.99 -3.72 8.23
N ALA A 342 -29.75 -3.55 7.75
CA ALA A 342 -29.34 -4.00 6.42
C ALA A 342 -29.49 -5.52 6.24
N LEU A 343 -29.10 -6.31 7.25
CA LEU A 343 -29.30 -7.76 7.23
C LEU A 343 -30.77 -8.14 7.18
N GLN A 344 -31.64 -7.42 7.90
CA GLN A 344 -33.07 -7.65 7.88
C GLN A 344 -33.69 -7.39 6.49
N GLU A 345 -33.34 -6.28 5.85
CA GLU A 345 -33.80 -5.96 4.50
C GLU A 345 -33.31 -6.96 3.45
N ILE A 346 -32.08 -7.47 3.59
CA ILE A 346 -31.53 -8.51 2.69
C ILE A 346 -32.42 -9.74 2.66
N VAL A 347 -32.94 -10.18 3.81
CA VAL A 347 -33.76 -11.41 3.88
C VAL A 347 -35.09 -11.23 3.17
N VAL A 348 -35.66 -10.03 3.24
CA VAL A 348 -36.96 -9.74 2.63
C VAL A 348 -36.85 -9.64 1.10
N GLU A 349 -35.78 -9.01 0.60
CA GLU A 349 -35.66 -8.65 -0.82
C GLU A 349 -34.67 -9.49 -1.62
N ARG A 350 -33.58 -9.94 -1.01
CA ARG A 350 -32.40 -10.51 -1.72
C ARG A 350 -31.72 -11.66 -0.98
N ALA A 351 -32.47 -12.48 -0.25
CA ALA A 351 -31.89 -13.55 0.60
C ALA A 351 -30.97 -14.53 -0.12
N THR A 352 -31.14 -14.70 -1.43
CA THR A 352 -30.31 -15.59 -2.26
C THR A 352 -29.14 -14.88 -2.97
N GLU A 353 -29.09 -13.55 -2.95
CA GLU A 353 -28.10 -12.77 -3.67
C GLU A 353 -26.98 -12.25 -2.77
N VAL A 354 -27.32 -11.90 -1.52
CA VAL A 354 -26.39 -11.30 -0.56
C VAL A 354 -26.14 -12.25 0.60
N LEU A 355 -24.89 -12.60 0.86
CA LEU A 355 -24.46 -13.57 1.88
C LEU A 355 -25.28 -14.89 1.82
N PRO A 356 -25.45 -15.54 0.66
CA PRO A 356 -26.40 -16.64 0.48
C PRO A 356 -26.10 -17.86 1.36
N VAL A 357 -24.82 -18.08 1.69
CA VAL A 357 -24.35 -19.25 2.46
C VAL A 357 -23.94 -18.90 3.89
N LEU A 358 -24.40 -17.76 4.43
CA LEU A 358 -24.09 -17.34 5.80
C LEU A 358 -24.66 -18.36 6.80
N GLU A 359 -23.80 -18.94 7.64
CA GLU A 359 -24.10 -19.93 8.67
C GLU A 359 -23.99 -19.35 10.08
N SER A 360 -23.06 -18.40 10.31
CA SER A 360 -22.81 -17.85 11.64
C SER A 360 -22.59 -16.34 11.61
N LEU A 361 -23.23 -15.65 12.55
CA LEU A 361 -23.03 -14.23 12.82
C LEU A 361 -22.36 -14.07 14.19
N PHE A 362 -21.16 -13.54 14.22
CA PHE A 362 -20.39 -13.28 15.42
C PHE A 362 -20.45 -11.80 15.78
N LEU A 363 -20.96 -11.50 16.97
CA LEU A 363 -21.05 -10.14 17.50
C LEU A 363 -20.03 -9.95 18.61
N GLU A 364 -19.33 -8.81 18.61
CA GLU A 364 -18.39 -8.45 19.67
C GLU A 364 -19.14 -8.26 21.00
N GLU A 365 -18.68 -8.96 22.05
CA GLU A 365 -19.33 -8.97 23.35
C GLU A 365 -19.11 -7.66 24.09
N ARG A 366 -20.18 -6.87 24.25
CA ARG A 366 -20.46 -5.98 25.39
C ARG A 366 -21.92 -5.48 25.34
N GLN A 367 -22.76 -6.04 26.25
CA GLN A 367 -24.08 -5.51 26.63
C GLN A 367 -24.99 -5.03 25.49
N SER A 368 -25.62 -5.92 24.80
CA SER A 368 -26.71 -5.59 23.88
C SER A 368 -28.07 -6.10 24.42
N SER A 369 -28.64 -5.30 25.32
CA SER A 369 -30.09 -5.33 25.54
C SER A 369 -30.66 -4.10 24.83
N GLY A 370 -31.36 -4.30 23.70
CA GLY A 370 -31.95 -3.17 22.97
C GLY A 370 -32.40 -3.50 21.53
N PRO A 371 -32.76 -2.49 20.75
CA PRO A 371 -33.33 -2.63 19.39
C PRO A 371 -32.49 -3.47 18.41
N ILE A 372 -31.16 -3.47 18.56
CA ILE A 372 -30.23 -4.25 17.73
C ILE A 372 -30.52 -5.75 17.85
N GLN A 373 -30.77 -6.22 19.09
CA GLN A 373 -31.02 -7.62 19.33
C GLN A 373 -32.33 -8.07 18.68
N GLU A 374 -33.32 -7.19 18.57
CA GLU A 374 -34.59 -7.48 17.93
C GLU A 374 -34.44 -7.62 16.42
N SER A 375 -33.74 -6.67 15.73
CA SER A 375 -33.49 -6.75 14.28
C SER A 375 -32.69 -7.99 13.91
N ILE A 376 -31.67 -8.33 14.71
CA ILE A 376 -30.87 -9.54 14.48
C ILE A 376 -31.67 -10.81 14.73
N LYS A 377 -32.50 -10.87 15.76
CA LYS A 377 -33.41 -12.01 16.01
C LYS A 377 -34.40 -12.20 14.86
N GLN A 378 -34.97 -11.11 14.38
CA GLN A 378 -35.88 -11.14 13.23
C GLN A 378 -35.16 -11.67 11.98
N PHE A 379 -33.96 -11.15 11.68
CA PHE A 379 -33.11 -11.67 10.60
C PHE A 379 -32.89 -13.19 10.70
N VAL A 380 -32.54 -13.69 11.89
CA VAL A 380 -32.30 -15.13 12.10
C VAL A 380 -33.57 -15.94 11.92
N ALA A 381 -34.69 -15.47 12.47
CA ALA A 381 -35.97 -16.14 12.33
C ALA A 381 -36.44 -16.25 10.88
N GLU A 382 -36.28 -15.17 10.10
CA GLU A 382 -36.62 -15.14 8.68
C GLU A 382 -35.69 -16.05 7.85
N ARG A 383 -34.39 -16.06 8.13
CA ARG A 383 -33.42 -16.97 7.49
C ARG A 383 -33.77 -18.44 7.79
N GLN A 384 -34.20 -18.74 9.01
CA GLN A 384 -34.65 -20.09 9.39
C GLN A 384 -35.89 -20.51 8.61
N LEU A 385 -36.87 -19.61 8.43
CA LEU A 385 -38.09 -19.87 7.65
C LEU A 385 -37.76 -20.15 6.16
N LEU A 386 -36.70 -19.51 5.63
CA LEU A 386 -36.24 -19.73 4.26
C LEU A 386 -35.36 -20.99 4.11
N GLY A 387 -35.11 -21.74 5.17
CA GLY A 387 -34.28 -22.95 5.13
C GLY A 387 -32.79 -22.72 5.19
N HIS A 388 -32.37 -21.51 5.54
CA HIS A 388 -30.98 -21.10 5.68
C HIS A 388 -30.66 -20.60 7.10
N PRO A 389 -30.67 -21.50 8.12
CA PRO A 389 -30.54 -21.10 9.53
C PRO A 389 -29.20 -20.44 9.79
N VAL A 390 -29.17 -19.35 10.56
CA VAL A 390 -27.97 -18.65 11.00
C VAL A 390 -27.86 -18.73 12.51
N VAL A 391 -26.66 -19.07 13.01
CA VAL A 391 -26.35 -19.14 14.43
C VAL A 391 -25.71 -17.83 14.86
N ILE A 392 -26.22 -17.25 15.98
CA ILE A 392 -25.60 -16.08 16.61
C ILE A 392 -24.58 -16.58 17.64
N SER A 393 -23.39 -16.05 17.60
CA SER A 393 -22.32 -16.30 18.55
C SER A 393 -21.63 -15.00 18.97
N HIS A 394 -20.88 -15.05 20.06
CA HIS A 394 -20.07 -13.92 20.50
C HIS A 394 -18.60 -14.18 20.17
N TRP A 395 -17.87 -13.13 19.85
CA TRP A 395 -16.43 -13.20 19.63
C TRP A 395 -15.72 -12.13 20.46
N ASN A 396 -14.53 -12.48 20.93
CA ASN A 396 -13.63 -11.56 21.62
C ASN A 396 -12.51 -11.21 20.65
N ARG A 397 -12.35 -9.92 20.45
CA ARG A 397 -11.32 -9.36 19.58
C ARG A 397 -9.96 -9.29 20.22
#